data_c874de896118c6b3f2c97e5970083cdc
#
_entry.id   c874de896118c6b3f2c97e5970083cdc
#
_cell.length_a   1.000
_cell.length_b   1.000
_cell.length_c   1.000
_cell.angle_alpha   90.00
_cell.angle_beta   90.00
_cell.angle_gamma   90.00
#
_symmetry.space_group_name_H-M   'P 1'
#
loop_
_entity.id
_entity.type
_entity.pdbx_description
1 polymer ?
#
loop_
_entity_poly.entity_id
_entity_poly.type
_entity_poly.pdbx_seq_one_letter_code
_entity_poly.pdbx_strand_id
1 'polypeptide(L)'
;GGVVKAVRDVSFEVRPGEILGIVGESGCGKSVTSQCLMRLNPEPPGFFEGGEILYKGKDVLKMNKKELRQFRGKEISYIFQDPMTSLNPTMRIGKQIEEVFVGRKGMSAAEKKAKALEILKMVGISDGERRYKQYPHELSGGMKQRVMIAIALVSRPSVIICDEPTTSLDVTIEAQILDLLLELREKLGTSIIMITHDLGVISRLCDRVVVMYGGKIVEKGEIGEIFYNTAHPYTKGLMQSIAKLDTAKGEKLKPIEGTPPDLFAPPKGCPFAARCEFAMKVCYEEQPEFHRLSDEHTCACWLQHEYAPKVDIMKGLTEAQKQEEEENVAALPEEKRRGHHGKTN
;
A
#
# COMPACT_ATOMS: atom_id res chain seq x y z
N GLY A 1 -2.76 -3.79 -31.59
CA GLY A 1 -2.38 -3.75 -30.18
C GLY A 1 -3.54 -3.26 -29.35
N GLY A 2 -3.79 -3.89 -28.21
CA GLY A 2 -4.84 -3.48 -27.27
C GLY A 2 -4.30 -2.52 -26.22
N VAL A 3 -5.21 -1.88 -25.47
CA VAL A 3 -4.89 -1.00 -24.33
C VAL A 3 -5.24 -1.72 -23.03
N VAL A 4 -4.27 -1.85 -22.12
CA VAL A 4 -4.50 -2.37 -20.77
C VAL A 4 -5.07 -1.27 -19.90
N LYS A 5 -6.28 -1.47 -19.39
CA LYS A 5 -6.95 -0.52 -18.47
C LYS A 5 -6.56 -0.84 -17.02
N ALA A 6 -5.30 -0.60 -16.68
CA ALA A 6 -4.71 -1.00 -15.41
C ALA A 6 -5.29 -0.28 -14.18
N VAL A 7 -5.75 0.97 -14.35
CA VAL A 7 -6.39 1.79 -13.30
C VAL A 7 -7.65 2.41 -13.89
N ARG A 8 -8.78 2.26 -13.19
CA ARG A 8 -10.10 2.69 -13.68
C ARG A 8 -10.89 3.36 -12.56
N ASP A 9 -11.15 4.66 -12.65
CA ASP A 9 -11.95 5.42 -11.68
C ASP A 9 -11.55 5.19 -10.22
N VAL A 10 -10.25 5.28 -9.94
CA VAL A 10 -9.68 5.14 -8.61
C VAL A 10 -9.61 6.51 -7.95
N SER A 11 -10.30 6.66 -6.80
CA SER A 11 -10.30 7.91 -6.02
C SER A 11 -10.09 7.63 -4.54
N PHE A 12 -9.01 8.14 -3.98
CA PHE A 12 -8.69 8.09 -2.55
C PHE A 12 -7.86 9.31 -2.15
N GLU A 13 -7.71 9.51 -0.87
CA GLU A 13 -6.87 10.57 -0.30
C GLU A 13 -5.96 9.98 0.78
N VAL A 14 -4.86 10.68 1.04
CA VAL A 14 -3.93 10.38 2.14
C VAL A 14 -3.86 11.59 3.05
N ARG A 15 -4.13 11.39 4.32
CA ARG A 15 -4.11 12.45 5.34
C ARG A 15 -2.69 12.68 5.88
N PRO A 16 -2.37 13.87 6.38
CA PRO A 16 -1.07 14.12 7.00
C PRO A 16 -0.79 13.15 8.16
N GLY A 17 0.36 12.49 8.13
CA GLY A 17 0.80 11.54 9.16
C GLY A 17 0.07 10.19 9.15
N GLU A 18 -0.80 9.94 8.17
CA GLU A 18 -1.56 8.70 8.01
C GLU A 18 -0.71 7.59 7.37
N ILE A 19 -0.99 6.34 7.74
CA ILE A 19 -0.60 5.16 6.95
C ILE A 19 -1.84 4.63 6.24
N LEU A 20 -1.89 4.82 4.92
CA LEU A 20 -2.95 4.28 4.07
C LEU A 20 -2.49 2.98 3.44
N GLY A 21 -3.21 1.89 3.70
CA GLY A 21 -2.99 0.61 3.04
C GLY A 21 -3.66 0.53 1.67
N ILE A 22 -3.00 -0.07 0.68
CA ILE A 22 -3.61 -0.45 -0.61
C ILE A 22 -3.41 -1.94 -0.77
N VAL A 23 -4.50 -2.71 -0.75
CA VAL A 23 -4.47 -4.18 -0.82
C VAL A 23 -5.22 -4.73 -2.01
N GLY A 24 -4.92 -5.97 -2.36
CA GLY A 24 -5.58 -6.74 -3.41
C GLY A 24 -4.64 -7.76 -4.02
N GLU A 25 -5.18 -8.67 -4.83
CA GLU A 25 -4.42 -9.71 -5.52
C GLU A 25 -3.38 -9.12 -6.49
N SER A 26 -2.37 -9.93 -6.86
CA SER A 26 -1.39 -9.55 -7.87
C SER A 26 -2.08 -9.19 -9.19
N GLY A 27 -1.56 -8.16 -9.88
CA GLY A 27 -2.13 -7.70 -11.15
C GLY A 27 -3.40 -6.84 -11.04
N CYS A 28 -3.94 -6.56 -9.85
CA CYS A 28 -5.16 -5.73 -9.71
C CYS A 28 -4.93 -4.22 -9.89
N GLY A 29 -3.69 -3.76 -10.18
CA GLY A 29 -3.39 -2.36 -10.48
C GLY A 29 -2.74 -1.56 -9.35
N LYS A 30 -2.43 -2.13 -8.18
CA LYS A 30 -1.84 -1.43 -7.01
C LYS A 30 -0.57 -0.65 -7.35
N SER A 31 0.46 -1.34 -7.86
CA SER A 31 1.75 -0.71 -8.19
C SER A 31 1.61 0.31 -9.32
N VAL A 32 0.74 0.05 -10.32
CA VAL A 32 0.47 1.03 -11.37
C VAL A 32 -0.18 2.28 -10.78
N THR A 33 -1.17 2.13 -9.90
CA THR A 33 -1.84 3.25 -9.20
C THR A 33 -0.81 4.08 -8.43
N SER A 34 0.05 3.45 -7.65
CA SER A 34 1.06 4.16 -6.87
C SER A 34 2.11 4.86 -7.73
N GLN A 35 2.54 4.24 -8.83
CA GLN A 35 3.45 4.86 -9.79
C GLN A 35 2.81 6.05 -10.51
N CYS A 36 1.48 6.01 -10.75
CA CYS A 36 0.74 7.16 -11.29
C CYS A 36 0.85 8.39 -10.38
N LEU A 37 0.82 8.21 -9.03
CA LEU A 37 0.94 9.32 -8.07
C LEU A 37 2.21 10.14 -8.26
N MET A 38 3.26 9.51 -8.78
CA MET A 38 4.54 10.14 -9.07
C MET A 38 4.80 10.31 -10.57
N ARG A 39 3.88 9.92 -11.46
CA ARG A 39 4.08 9.85 -12.92
C ARG A 39 5.35 9.07 -13.28
N LEU A 40 5.57 7.91 -12.65
CA LEU A 40 6.72 7.04 -12.92
C LEU A 40 6.48 6.11 -14.11
N ASN A 41 5.22 5.87 -14.47
CA ASN A 41 4.86 5.08 -15.64
C ASN A 41 5.38 5.78 -16.92
N PRO A 42 6.02 5.02 -17.86
CA PRO A 42 6.52 5.60 -19.11
C PRO A 42 5.38 6.18 -19.96
N GLU A 43 5.51 7.40 -20.38
CA GLU A 43 4.61 8.10 -21.30
C GLU A 43 5.39 8.56 -22.57
N PRO A 44 5.24 7.93 -23.74
CA PRO A 44 4.50 6.71 -24.08
C PRO A 44 5.19 5.41 -23.59
N PRO A 45 4.56 4.19 -23.59
CA PRO A 45 3.24 3.89 -24.16
C PRO A 45 2.05 4.14 -23.24
N GLY A 46 2.26 4.41 -21.93
CA GLY A 46 1.18 4.74 -21.00
C GLY A 46 0.59 6.13 -21.27
N PHE A 47 -0.64 6.33 -20.82
CA PHE A 47 -1.31 7.62 -20.86
C PHE A 47 -2.42 7.68 -19.78
N PHE A 48 -2.82 8.90 -19.41
CA PHE A 48 -3.97 9.15 -18.55
C PHE A 48 -5.16 9.53 -19.40
N GLU A 49 -6.27 8.79 -19.29
CA GLU A 49 -7.53 9.14 -19.99
C GLU A 49 -8.23 10.34 -19.32
N GLY A 50 -8.00 10.54 -18.01
CA GLY A 50 -8.60 11.61 -17.22
C GLY A 50 -8.25 11.53 -15.76
N GLY A 51 -8.92 12.39 -14.96
CA GLY A 51 -8.69 12.49 -13.52
C GLY A 51 -7.66 13.56 -13.15
N GLU A 52 -7.35 13.63 -11.86
CA GLU A 52 -6.38 14.54 -11.29
C GLU A 52 -5.64 13.90 -10.12
N ILE A 53 -4.42 14.35 -9.84
CA ILE A 53 -3.63 13.93 -8.68
C ILE A 53 -3.22 15.20 -7.94
N LEU A 54 -3.90 15.48 -6.84
CA LEU A 54 -3.70 16.72 -6.09
C LEU A 54 -2.67 16.54 -4.98
N TYR A 55 -1.63 17.36 -5.00
CA TYR A 55 -0.68 17.49 -3.90
C TYR A 55 -0.61 18.95 -3.44
N LYS A 56 -1.04 19.23 -2.21
CA LYS A 56 -1.13 20.60 -1.66
C LYS A 56 -1.82 21.58 -2.63
N GLY A 57 -2.92 21.14 -3.25
CA GLY A 57 -3.72 21.91 -4.19
C GLY A 57 -3.15 22.04 -5.61
N LYS A 58 -2.02 21.40 -5.92
CA LYS A 58 -1.42 21.36 -7.26
C LYS A 58 -1.65 20.01 -7.92
N ASP A 59 -2.13 20.02 -9.16
CA ASP A 59 -2.30 18.81 -9.95
C ASP A 59 -0.95 18.31 -10.49
N VAL A 60 -0.51 17.15 -10.01
CA VAL A 60 0.75 16.50 -10.40
C VAL A 60 0.77 16.16 -11.89
N LEU A 61 -0.39 15.86 -12.49
CA LEU A 61 -0.47 15.55 -13.93
C LEU A 61 -0.14 16.75 -14.80
N LYS A 62 -0.34 17.97 -14.28
CA LYS A 62 -0.05 19.24 -14.98
C LYS A 62 1.33 19.80 -14.68
N MET A 63 2.10 19.18 -13.77
CA MET A 63 3.46 19.64 -13.45
C MET A 63 4.40 19.52 -14.66
N ASN A 64 5.19 20.57 -14.88
CA ASN A 64 6.28 20.53 -15.84
C ASN A 64 7.47 19.69 -15.32
N LYS A 65 8.45 19.38 -16.18
CA LYS A 65 9.61 18.52 -15.82
C LYS A 65 10.39 19.02 -14.62
N LYS A 66 10.52 20.34 -14.43
CA LYS A 66 11.26 20.94 -13.29
C LYS A 66 10.47 20.80 -12.00
N GLU A 67 9.17 21.06 -12.01
CA GLU A 67 8.28 20.91 -10.87
C GLU A 67 8.18 19.44 -10.45
N LEU A 68 8.00 18.53 -11.42
CA LEU A 68 7.93 17.09 -11.17
C LEU A 68 9.23 16.54 -10.56
N ARG A 69 10.40 17.02 -11.02
CA ARG A 69 11.69 16.67 -10.41
C ARG A 69 11.80 17.16 -8.97
N GLN A 70 11.32 18.36 -8.67
CA GLN A 70 11.29 18.88 -7.31
C GLN A 70 10.34 18.09 -6.42
N PHE A 71 9.15 17.77 -6.93
CA PHE A 71 8.14 16.97 -6.26
C PHE A 71 8.71 15.60 -5.87
N ARG A 72 9.26 14.84 -6.85
CA ARG A 72 9.86 13.52 -6.64
C ARG A 72 11.11 13.55 -5.74
N GLY A 73 11.83 14.65 -5.69
CA GLY A 73 13.09 14.77 -4.93
C GLY A 73 12.93 15.29 -3.50
N LYS A 74 11.77 15.85 -3.13
CA LYS A 74 11.58 16.51 -1.84
C LYS A 74 10.27 16.13 -1.13
N GLU A 75 9.18 16.04 -1.88
CA GLU A 75 7.84 15.95 -1.29
C GLU A 75 7.36 14.51 -1.17
N ILE A 76 7.73 13.68 -2.13
CA ILE A 76 7.33 12.28 -2.20
C ILE A 76 8.52 11.39 -2.54
N SER A 77 8.59 10.21 -1.91
CA SER A 77 9.60 9.19 -2.20
C SER A 77 8.96 7.84 -2.41
N TYR A 78 9.67 6.93 -3.08
CA TYR A 78 9.19 5.60 -3.42
C TYR A 78 10.19 4.53 -2.97
N ILE A 79 9.71 3.52 -2.27
CA ILE A 79 10.45 2.31 -1.92
C ILE A 79 9.89 1.19 -2.79
N PHE A 80 10.74 0.68 -3.70
CA PHE A 80 10.37 -0.37 -4.65
C PHE A 80 10.40 -1.75 -4.00
N GLN A 81 9.69 -2.68 -4.61
CA GLN A 81 9.49 -4.06 -4.13
C GLN A 81 10.81 -4.83 -3.97
N ASP A 82 11.76 -4.67 -4.90
CA ASP A 82 13.00 -5.45 -4.91
C ASP A 82 14.24 -4.59 -4.65
N PRO A 83 14.91 -4.77 -3.50
CA PRO A 83 16.15 -4.05 -3.18
C PRO A 83 17.33 -4.47 -4.06
N MET A 84 17.27 -5.65 -4.68
CA MET A 84 18.37 -6.14 -5.50
C MET A 84 18.46 -5.42 -6.84
N THR A 85 17.33 -5.04 -7.40
CA THR A 85 17.25 -4.31 -8.68
C THR A 85 17.26 -2.79 -8.49
N SER A 86 16.91 -2.30 -7.30
CA SER A 86 16.78 -0.86 -7.02
C SER A 86 18.12 -0.19 -6.66
N LEU A 87 19.05 -0.92 -6.04
CA LEU A 87 20.38 -0.40 -5.72
C LEU A 87 21.35 -0.61 -6.89
N ASN A 88 22.11 0.43 -7.25
CA ASN A 88 23.13 0.32 -8.29
C ASN A 88 24.32 -0.54 -7.78
N PRO A 89 24.55 -1.74 -8.34
CA PRO A 89 25.58 -2.67 -7.84
C PRO A 89 27.02 -2.15 -8.00
N THR A 90 27.24 -1.20 -8.90
CA THR A 90 28.56 -0.65 -9.20
C THR A 90 28.88 0.63 -8.42
N MET A 91 27.93 1.11 -7.60
CA MET A 91 28.08 2.35 -6.82
C MET A 91 28.06 2.07 -5.32
N ARG A 92 28.93 2.75 -4.58
CA ARG A 92 28.99 2.65 -3.11
C ARG A 92 27.72 3.19 -2.46
N ILE A 93 27.31 2.58 -1.35
CA ILE A 93 26.07 2.92 -0.62
C ILE A 93 25.99 4.42 -0.30
N GLY A 94 27.04 4.99 0.29
CA GLY A 94 27.03 6.40 0.64
C GLY A 94 26.85 7.32 -0.56
N LYS A 95 27.40 6.96 -1.71
CA LYS A 95 27.23 7.74 -2.93
C LYS A 95 25.82 7.69 -3.47
N GLN A 96 25.15 6.54 -3.40
CA GLN A 96 23.74 6.41 -3.78
C GLN A 96 22.84 7.28 -2.89
N ILE A 97 23.12 7.34 -1.58
CA ILE A 97 22.37 8.23 -0.67
C ILE A 97 22.64 9.70 -1.01
N GLU A 98 23.89 10.06 -1.32
CA GLU A 98 24.28 11.43 -1.70
C GLU A 98 23.65 11.88 -3.03
N GLU A 99 23.34 10.98 -3.94
CA GLU A 99 22.68 11.30 -5.23
C GLU A 99 21.35 12.04 -5.06
N VAL A 100 20.63 11.78 -3.97
CA VAL A 100 19.38 12.49 -3.64
C VAL A 100 19.59 14.00 -3.53
N PHE A 101 20.82 14.44 -3.24
CA PHE A 101 21.19 15.85 -3.12
C PHE A 101 21.78 16.44 -4.41
N VAL A 102 21.84 15.68 -5.51
CA VAL A 102 22.34 16.20 -6.78
C VAL A 102 21.43 17.31 -7.30
N GLY A 103 22.04 18.45 -7.61
CA GLY A 103 21.32 19.65 -8.05
C GLY A 103 20.76 20.53 -6.91
N ARG A 104 20.94 20.17 -5.65
CA ARG A 104 20.69 21.08 -4.52
C ARG A 104 21.86 22.05 -4.39
N LYS A 105 21.65 23.33 -4.73
CA LYS A 105 22.67 24.37 -4.59
C LYS A 105 23.03 24.60 -3.12
N GLY A 106 24.33 24.82 -2.83
CA GLY A 106 24.81 25.23 -1.52
C GLY A 106 25.16 24.11 -0.53
N MET A 107 25.04 22.82 -0.89
CA MET A 107 25.43 21.73 0.00
C MET A 107 26.82 21.20 -0.35
N SER A 108 27.74 21.27 0.60
CA SER A 108 29.10 20.74 0.48
C SER A 108 29.15 19.20 0.49
N ALA A 109 30.24 18.62 0.02
CA ALA A 109 30.45 17.18 0.08
C ALA A 109 30.46 16.63 1.52
N ALA A 110 30.98 17.40 2.47
CA ALA A 110 31.02 17.06 3.89
C ALA A 110 29.59 17.00 4.48
N GLU A 111 28.75 17.98 4.16
CA GLU A 111 27.34 18.01 4.60
C GLU A 111 26.53 16.85 4.01
N LYS A 112 26.72 16.50 2.74
CA LYS A 112 26.08 15.34 2.11
C LYS A 112 26.46 14.04 2.80
N LYS A 113 27.76 13.86 3.07
CA LYS A 113 28.26 12.70 3.81
C LYS A 113 27.70 12.63 5.22
N ALA A 114 27.66 13.75 5.95
CA ALA A 114 27.10 13.81 7.30
C ALA A 114 25.63 13.38 7.32
N LYS A 115 24.82 13.88 6.37
CA LYS A 115 23.41 13.47 6.22
C LYS A 115 23.26 11.98 5.85
N ALA A 116 24.15 11.47 4.99
CA ALA A 116 24.13 10.04 4.63
C ALA A 116 24.46 9.16 5.85
N LEU A 117 25.38 9.57 6.71
CA LEU A 117 25.71 8.85 7.94
C LEU A 117 24.59 8.96 8.99
N GLU A 118 23.99 10.15 9.13
CA GLU A 118 22.81 10.37 10.00
C GLU A 118 21.67 9.44 9.64
N ILE A 119 21.30 9.38 8.35
CA ILE A 119 20.18 8.52 7.92
C ILE A 119 20.50 7.03 8.04
N LEU A 120 21.73 6.59 7.76
CA LEU A 120 22.16 5.22 7.98
C LEU A 120 22.01 4.81 9.45
N LYS A 121 22.38 5.69 10.38
CA LYS A 121 22.16 5.47 11.82
C LYS A 121 20.66 5.40 12.15
N MET A 122 19.85 6.29 11.57
CA MET A 122 18.41 6.37 11.82
C MET A 122 17.68 5.10 11.39
N VAL A 123 18.09 4.48 10.27
CA VAL A 123 17.52 3.20 9.80
C VAL A 123 18.16 1.97 10.49
N GLY A 124 18.93 2.16 11.55
CA GLY A 124 19.50 1.07 12.36
C GLY A 124 20.68 0.35 11.69
N ILE A 125 21.42 0.99 10.78
CA ILE A 125 22.65 0.44 10.22
C ILE A 125 23.83 0.84 11.14
N SER A 126 24.37 -0.16 11.84
CA SER A 126 25.58 -0.01 12.65
C SER A 126 26.82 0.19 11.76
N ASP A 127 27.87 0.82 12.33
CA ASP A 127 29.14 1.07 11.64
C ASP A 127 28.97 1.84 10.32
N GLY A 128 28.21 2.94 10.37
CA GLY A 128 27.81 3.73 9.20
C GLY A 128 28.98 4.16 8.32
N GLU A 129 30.14 4.54 8.89
CA GLU A 129 31.34 4.92 8.13
C GLU A 129 31.88 3.79 7.26
N ARG A 130 31.89 2.55 7.76
CA ARG A 130 32.28 1.37 7.00
C ARG A 130 31.26 1.08 5.92
N ARG A 131 29.94 1.04 6.30
CA ARG A 131 28.83 0.72 5.38
C ARG A 131 28.70 1.74 4.26
N TYR A 132 28.94 3.01 4.53
CA TYR A 132 28.97 4.08 3.54
C TYR A 132 29.93 3.77 2.37
N LYS A 133 31.07 3.11 2.63
CA LYS A 133 32.10 2.78 1.64
C LYS A 133 31.84 1.47 0.89
N GLN A 134 30.95 0.65 1.38
CA GLN A 134 30.61 -0.66 0.81
C GLN A 134 29.72 -0.55 -0.44
N TYR A 135 29.70 -1.63 -1.20
CA TYR A 135 28.81 -1.83 -2.33
C TYR A 135 27.59 -2.69 -1.93
N PRO A 136 26.48 -2.66 -2.69
CA PRO A 136 25.29 -3.45 -2.37
C PRO A 136 25.53 -4.95 -2.18
N HIS A 137 26.40 -5.56 -2.97
CA HIS A 137 26.70 -6.99 -2.89
C HIS A 137 27.42 -7.41 -1.58
N GLU A 138 27.97 -6.46 -0.82
CA GLU A 138 28.59 -6.70 0.48
C GLU A 138 27.59 -6.63 1.66
N LEU A 139 26.30 -6.40 1.39
CA LEU A 139 25.24 -6.23 2.38
C LEU A 139 24.26 -7.40 2.34
N SER A 140 23.69 -7.76 3.52
CA SER A 140 22.56 -8.71 3.60
C SER A 140 21.28 -8.11 3.00
N GLY A 141 20.26 -8.94 2.72
CA GLY A 141 18.97 -8.52 2.18
C GLY A 141 18.30 -7.43 3.05
N GLY A 142 18.19 -7.67 4.35
CA GLY A 142 17.64 -6.69 5.28
C GLY A 142 18.44 -5.39 5.38
N MET A 143 19.77 -5.44 5.24
CA MET A 143 20.59 -4.23 5.16
C MET A 143 20.36 -3.45 3.87
N LYS A 144 20.21 -4.12 2.73
CA LYS A 144 19.87 -3.48 1.46
C LYS A 144 18.52 -2.77 1.56
N GLN A 145 17.54 -3.43 2.19
CA GLN A 145 16.22 -2.83 2.42
C GLN A 145 16.32 -1.58 3.30
N ARG A 146 17.06 -1.62 4.39
CA ARG A 146 17.32 -0.45 5.24
C ARG A 146 18.03 0.68 4.48
N VAL A 147 18.93 0.37 3.56
CA VAL A 147 19.58 1.36 2.68
C VAL A 147 18.56 1.99 1.71
N MET A 148 17.65 1.21 1.11
CA MET A 148 16.59 1.78 0.28
C MET A 148 15.68 2.72 1.06
N ILE A 149 15.30 2.33 2.28
CA ILE A 149 14.54 3.19 3.19
C ILE A 149 15.36 4.47 3.50
N ALA A 150 16.66 4.36 3.74
CA ALA A 150 17.53 5.51 3.96
C ALA A 150 17.54 6.47 2.76
N ILE A 151 17.67 5.95 1.54
CA ILE A 151 17.63 6.76 0.30
C ILE A 151 16.28 7.48 0.17
N ALA A 152 15.17 6.79 0.43
CA ALA A 152 13.84 7.38 0.36
C ALA A 152 13.62 8.49 1.39
N LEU A 153 14.21 8.34 2.60
CA LEU A 153 13.97 9.22 3.73
C LEU A 153 14.96 10.38 3.87
N VAL A 154 16.14 10.30 3.25
CA VAL A 154 17.23 11.29 3.45
C VAL A 154 16.82 12.72 3.05
N SER A 155 15.83 12.85 2.15
CA SER A 155 15.22 14.14 1.78
C SER A 155 14.17 14.63 2.75
N ARG A 156 13.74 13.82 3.72
CA ARG A 156 12.61 14.04 4.64
C ARG A 156 11.32 14.35 3.87
N PRO A 157 10.81 13.42 3.06
CA PRO A 157 9.62 13.64 2.26
C PRO A 157 8.36 13.72 3.14
N SER A 158 7.33 14.42 2.65
CA SER A 158 6.01 14.45 3.31
C SER A 158 5.23 13.16 3.13
N VAL A 159 5.50 12.43 2.02
CA VAL A 159 4.83 11.16 1.70
C VAL A 159 5.86 10.13 1.23
N ILE A 160 5.72 8.89 1.71
CA ILE A 160 6.50 7.75 1.23
C ILE A 160 5.55 6.70 0.69
N ILE A 161 5.82 6.19 -0.49
CA ILE A 161 5.13 5.04 -1.06
C ILE A 161 6.02 3.82 -0.83
N CYS A 162 5.49 2.80 -0.17
CA CYS A 162 6.14 1.52 0.06
C CYS A 162 5.43 0.45 -0.76
N ASP A 163 6.01 0.05 -1.88
CA ASP A 163 5.44 -0.95 -2.78
C ASP A 163 6.02 -2.32 -2.43
N GLU A 164 5.25 -3.12 -1.68
CA GLU A 164 5.63 -4.43 -1.15
C GLU A 164 7.04 -4.46 -0.50
N PRO A 165 7.30 -3.59 0.48
CA PRO A 165 8.66 -3.31 0.98
C PRO A 165 9.29 -4.49 1.72
N THR A 166 8.56 -5.53 2.02
CA THR A 166 9.01 -6.71 2.78
C THR A 166 8.99 -8.00 1.97
N THR A 167 8.53 -7.96 0.73
CA THR A 167 8.55 -9.11 -0.17
C THR A 167 9.97 -9.66 -0.29
N SER A 168 10.14 -10.97 -0.20
CA SER A 168 11.42 -11.69 -0.24
C SER A 168 12.31 -11.53 1.02
N LEU A 169 11.78 -11.01 2.12
CA LEU A 169 12.46 -11.01 3.42
C LEU A 169 11.95 -12.17 4.29
N ASP A 170 12.77 -12.61 5.22
CA ASP A 170 12.31 -13.54 6.25
C ASP A 170 11.41 -12.80 7.27
N VAL A 171 10.52 -13.54 7.93
CA VAL A 171 9.49 -13.00 8.85
C VAL A 171 10.09 -12.11 9.94
N THR A 172 11.28 -12.45 10.44
CA THR A 172 11.94 -11.66 11.50
C THR A 172 12.42 -10.32 10.98
N ILE A 173 13.03 -10.29 9.80
CA ILE A 173 13.49 -9.06 9.17
C ILE A 173 12.29 -8.21 8.69
N GLU A 174 11.24 -8.86 8.18
CA GLU A 174 9.99 -8.18 7.85
C GLU A 174 9.45 -7.38 9.03
N ALA A 175 9.25 -8.03 10.18
CA ALA A 175 8.77 -7.37 11.40
C ALA A 175 9.65 -6.16 11.77
N GLN A 176 10.98 -6.31 11.71
CA GLN A 176 11.91 -5.21 11.99
C GLN A 176 11.81 -4.04 11.00
N ILE A 177 11.54 -4.30 9.72
CA ILE A 177 11.36 -3.25 8.71
C ILE A 177 10.05 -2.52 8.94
N LEU A 178 8.98 -3.24 9.28
CA LEU A 178 7.68 -2.64 9.58
C LEU A 178 7.74 -1.76 10.84
N ASP A 179 8.37 -2.22 11.91
CA ASP A 179 8.61 -1.43 13.13
C ASP A 179 9.43 -0.18 12.83
N LEU A 180 10.48 -0.31 12.01
CA LEU A 180 11.28 0.82 11.56
C LEU A 180 10.44 1.87 10.81
N LEU A 181 9.54 1.45 9.93
CA LEU A 181 8.67 2.39 9.19
C LEU A 181 7.72 3.13 10.13
N LEU A 182 7.15 2.46 11.16
CA LEU A 182 6.34 3.09 12.20
C LEU A 182 7.14 4.15 12.98
N GLU A 183 8.33 3.77 13.45
CA GLU A 183 9.22 4.69 14.17
C GLU A 183 9.58 5.93 13.35
N LEU A 184 9.86 5.73 12.06
CA LEU A 184 10.22 6.81 11.14
C LEU A 184 9.02 7.71 10.81
N ARG A 185 7.81 7.13 10.67
CA ARG A 185 6.57 7.92 10.57
C ARG A 185 6.41 8.88 11.74
N GLU A 186 6.52 8.36 12.97
CA GLU A 186 6.37 9.17 14.19
C GLU A 186 7.44 10.24 14.31
N LYS A 187 8.71 9.88 14.07
CA LYS A 187 9.85 10.80 14.19
C LYS A 187 9.86 11.92 13.15
N LEU A 188 9.37 11.64 11.95
CA LEU A 188 9.47 12.55 10.81
C LEU A 188 8.13 13.22 10.45
N GLY A 189 7.01 12.74 10.98
CA GLY A 189 5.66 13.21 10.63
C GLY A 189 5.29 12.91 9.17
N THR A 190 5.87 11.87 8.58
CA THR A 190 5.68 11.48 7.18
C THR A 190 4.44 10.61 7.04
N SER A 191 3.61 10.85 6.00
CA SER A 191 2.53 9.93 5.63
C SER A 191 3.08 8.76 4.82
N ILE A 192 2.49 7.57 4.97
CA ILE A 192 2.92 6.36 4.25
C ILE A 192 1.75 5.80 3.42
N ILE A 193 2.01 5.48 2.17
CA ILE A 193 1.14 4.62 1.36
C ILE A 193 1.78 3.24 1.34
N MET A 194 1.16 2.28 2.02
CA MET A 194 1.64 0.90 2.12
C MET A 194 0.90 0.02 1.12
N ILE A 195 1.61 -0.52 0.16
CA ILE A 195 1.06 -1.47 -0.81
C ILE A 195 1.54 -2.85 -0.44
N THR A 196 0.61 -3.77 -0.25
CA THR A 196 0.91 -5.17 0.05
C THR A 196 -0.28 -6.06 -0.34
N HIS A 197 -0.04 -7.33 -0.46
CA HIS A 197 -1.09 -8.35 -0.55
C HIS A 197 -1.36 -9.02 0.82
N ASP A 198 -0.58 -8.67 1.84
CA ASP A 198 -0.71 -9.20 3.20
C ASP A 198 -1.59 -8.29 4.06
N LEU A 199 -2.78 -8.81 4.40
CA LEU A 199 -3.71 -8.10 5.29
C LEU A 199 -3.24 -8.08 6.74
N GLY A 200 -2.39 -9.02 7.18
CA GLY A 200 -1.77 -8.99 8.52
C GLY A 200 -0.87 -7.77 8.68
N VAL A 201 -0.08 -7.43 7.67
CA VAL A 201 0.71 -6.20 7.63
C VAL A 201 -0.20 -4.97 7.71
N ILE A 202 -1.29 -4.96 6.94
CA ILE A 202 -2.25 -3.86 6.92
C ILE A 202 -2.93 -3.65 8.27
N SER A 203 -3.43 -4.74 8.90
CA SER A 203 -4.11 -4.66 10.20
C SER A 203 -3.23 -4.08 11.30
N ARG A 204 -1.93 -4.38 11.25
CA ARG A 204 -0.94 -3.92 12.24
C ARG A 204 -0.53 -2.47 12.07
N LEU A 205 -0.41 -1.99 10.83
CA LEU A 205 0.26 -0.72 10.52
C LEU A 205 -0.69 0.40 10.11
N CYS A 206 -1.73 0.08 9.34
CA CYS A 206 -2.50 1.08 8.63
C CYS A 206 -3.59 1.71 9.49
N ASP A 207 -3.89 2.96 9.22
CA ASP A 207 -5.00 3.69 9.80
C ASP A 207 -6.28 3.43 8.98
N ARG A 208 -6.14 3.45 7.66
CA ARG A 208 -7.20 3.20 6.68
C ARG A 208 -6.70 2.28 5.58
N VAL A 209 -7.62 1.64 4.90
CA VAL A 209 -7.30 0.72 3.79
C VAL A 209 -8.19 0.94 2.58
N VAL A 210 -7.61 0.75 1.43
CA VAL A 210 -8.25 0.74 0.11
C VAL A 210 -8.07 -0.65 -0.49
N VAL A 211 -9.17 -1.32 -0.78
CA VAL A 211 -9.16 -2.66 -1.38
C VAL A 211 -9.37 -2.52 -2.89
N MET A 212 -8.41 -3.01 -3.67
CA MET A 212 -8.42 -2.93 -5.13
C MET A 212 -8.65 -4.29 -5.78
N TYR A 213 -9.49 -4.31 -6.79
CA TYR A 213 -9.73 -5.48 -7.64
C TYR A 213 -9.99 -5.07 -9.10
N GLY A 214 -9.32 -5.71 -10.04
CA GLY A 214 -9.54 -5.48 -11.48
C GLY A 214 -9.37 -4.03 -11.92
N GLY A 215 -8.39 -3.31 -11.35
CA GLY A 215 -8.11 -1.90 -11.64
C GLY A 215 -9.05 -0.89 -10.98
N LYS A 216 -9.94 -1.34 -10.08
CA LYS A 216 -10.90 -0.49 -9.36
C LYS A 216 -10.76 -0.61 -7.84
N ILE A 217 -11.20 0.42 -7.12
CA ILE A 217 -11.45 0.31 -5.68
C ILE A 217 -12.81 -0.37 -5.51
N VAL A 218 -12.89 -1.40 -4.68
CA VAL A 218 -14.12 -2.12 -4.37
C VAL A 218 -14.63 -1.82 -2.96
N GLU A 219 -13.73 -1.51 -2.04
CA GLU A 219 -14.06 -1.15 -0.67
C GLU A 219 -12.97 -0.27 -0.09
N LYS A 220 -13.30 0.67 0.77
CA LYS A 220 -12.34 1.50 1.52
C LYS A 220 -12.94 1.97 2.83
N GLY A 221 -12.09 2.07 3.86
CA GLY A 221 -12.53 2.52 5.18
C GLY A 221 -11.41 2.51 6.21
N GLU A 222 -11.75 2.82 7.45
CA GLU A 222 -10.87 2.59 8.60
C GLU A 222 -10.60 1.10 8.76
N ILE A 223 -9.41 0.77 9.27
CA ILE A 223 -8.98 -0.63 9.38
C ILE A 223 -9.99 -1.49 10.14
N GLY A 224 -10.50 -1.00 11.27
CA GLY A 224 -11.50 -1.72 12.07
C GLY A 224 -12.80 -1.97 11.32
N GLU A 225 -13.32 -1.00 10.57
CA GLU A 225 -14.55 -1.19 9.80
C GLU A 225 -14.38 -2.23 8.69
N ILE A 226 -13.25 -2.20 7.99
CA ILE A 226 -12.97 -3.17 6.92
C ILE A 226 -12.83 -4.58 7.48
N PHE A 227 -12.21 -4.78 8.63
CA PHE A 227 -12.01 -6.10 9.21
C PHE A 227 -13.24 -6.66 9.92
N TYR A 228 -14.01 -5.83 10.64
CA TYR A 228 -15.18 -6.30 11.42
C TYR A 228 -16.51 -6.15 10.70
N ASN A 229 -16.62 -5.20 9.77
CA ASN A 229 -17.84 -4.87 9.03
C ASN A 229 -17.66 -4.97 7.53
N THR A 230 -16.81 -5.92 7.07
CA THR A 230 -16.57 -6.16 5.65
C THR A 230 -17.86 -6.19 4.86
N ALA A 231 -17.96 -5.35 3.83
CA ALA A 231 -19.15 -5.17 3.02
C ALA A 231 -19.01 -5.71 1.59
N HIS A 232 -17.77 -6.04 1.15
CA HIS A 232 -17.52 -6.60 -0.18
C HIS A 232 -17.09 -8.07 -0.10
N PRO A 233 -17.73 -8.98 -0.87
CA PRO A 233 -17.38 -10.42 -0.86
C PRO A 233 -15.92 -10.72 -1.22
N TYR A 234 -15.27 -9.87 -2.02
CA TYR A 234 -13.85 -10.00 -2.32
C TYR A 234 -12.96 -9.73 -1.09
N THR A 235 -13.28 -8.70 -0.30
CA THR A 235 -12.55 -8.37 0.93
C THR A 235 -12.65 -9.52 1.93
N LYS A 236 -13.86 -10.12 2.10
CA LYS A 236 -14.05 -11.35 2.86
C LYS A 236 -13.14 -12.48 2.34
N GLY A 237 -13.11 -12.69 1.03
CA GLY A 237 -12.27 -13.71 0.41
C GLY A 237 -10.78 -13.50 0.69
N LEU A 238 -10.29 -12.26 0.67
CA LEU A 238 -8.92 -11.92 1.05
C LEU A 238 -8.65 -12.30 2.52
N MET A 239 -9.55 -11.98 3.44
CA MET A 239 -9.42 -12.35 4.86
C MET A 239 -9.37 -13.87 5.06
N GLN A 240 -10.19 -14.63 4.33
CA GLN A 240 -10.22 -16.09 4.42
C GLN A 240 -8.97 -16.76 3.84
N SER A 241 -8.20 -16.06 3.01
CA SER A 241 -6.97 -16.56 2.39
C SER A 241 -5.71 -16.32 3.22
N ILE A 242 -5.80 -15.60 4.35
CA ILE A 242 -4.67 -15.38 5.25
C ILE A 242 -4.30 -16.67 5.96
N ALA A 243 -3.03 -17.07 5.84
CA ALA A 243 -2.47 -18.18 6.58
C ALA A 243 -2.29 -17.78 8.05
N LYS A 244 -2.92 -18.50 8.96
CA LYS A 244 -2.78 -18.29 10.40
C LYS A 244 -1.61 -19.08 10.94
N LEU A 245 -0.83 -18.50 11.86
CA LEU A 245 0.19 -19.18 12.63
C LEU A 245 -0.41 -20.29 13.53
N ASP A 246 -1.68 -20.14 13.95
CA ASP A 246 -2.42 -21.06 14.83
C ASP A 246 -3.52 -21.87 14.13
N THR A 247 -3.52 -21.95 12.80
CA THR A 247 -4.47 -22.85 12.12
C THR A 247 -4.24 -24.27 12.63
N ALA A 248 -5.22 -24.85 13.32
CA ALA A 248 -5.16 -26.22 13.77
C ALA A 248 -4.79 -27.11 12.58
N LYS A 249 -3.83 -28.03 12.75
CA LYS A 249 -3.38 -28.92 11.68
C LYS A 249 -4.58 -29.62 11.05
N GLY A 250 -5.04 -29.09 9.89
CA GLY A 250 -6.18 -29.67 9.16
C GLY A 250 -7.19 -28.68 8.58
N GLU A 251 -7.25 -27.43 8.99
CA GLU A 251 -8.08 -26.42 8.31
C GLU A 251 -7.41 -25.99 7.00
N LYS A 252 -8.09 -26.23 5.89
CA LYS A 252 -7.63 -25.79 4.56
C LYS A 252 -7.96 -24.32 4.39
N LEU A 253 -6.94 -23.51 4.09
CA LEU A 253 -7.13 -22.16 3.58
C LEU A 253 -8.10 -22.22 2.39
N LYS A 254 -9.07 -21.30 2.34
CA LYS A 254 -9.97 -21.18 1.19
C LYS A 254 -9.44 -20.07 0.28
N PRO A 255 -8.65 -20.41 -0.75
CA PRO A 255 -8.24 -19.41 -1.73
C PRO A 255 -9.48 -18.89 -2.46
N ILE A 256 -9.42 -17.64 -2.93
CA ILE A 256 -10.46 -17.11 -3.80
C ILE A 256 -10.37 -17.86 -5.13
N GLU A 257 -11.37 -18.69 -5.43
CA GLU A 257 -11.39 -19.52 -6.63
C GLU A 257 -11.47 -18.68 -7.91
N GLY A 258 -10.95 -19.21 -9.02
CA GLY A 258 -10.97 -18.59 -10.33
C GLY A 258 -9.82 -17.60 -10.56
N THR A 259 -9.83 -16.94 -11.71
CA THR A 259 -8.78 -16.00 -12.14
C THR A 259 -9.29 -14.56 -12.12
N PRO A 260 -8.43 -13.57 -11.78
CA PRO A 260 -8.76 -12.16 -11.94
C PRO A 260 -9.15 -11.81 -13.38
N PRO A 261 -9.95 -10.74 -13.58
CA PRO A 261 -10.40 -10.33 -14.91
C PRO A 261 -9.23 -9.83 -15.77
N ASP A 262 -9.35 -10.06 -17.08
CA ASP A 262 -8.42 -9.49 -18.05
C ASP A 262 -8.61 -7.97 -18.15
N LEU A 263 -7.53 -7.21 -17.92
CA LEU A 263 -7.53 -5.76 -17.99
C LEU A 263 -7.44 -5.20 -19.43
N PHE A 264 -7.21 -6.06 -20.43
CA PHE A 264 -7.40 -5.69 -21.84
C PHE A 264 -8.86 -5.58 -22.22
N ALA A 265 -9.69 -6.46 -21.66
CA ALA A 265 -11.13 -6.50 -21.90
C ALA A 265 -11.88 -6.59 -20.56
N PRO A 266 -11.79 -5.55 -19.71
CA PRO A 266 -12.40 -5.58 -18.40
C PRO A 266 -13.93 -5.76 -18.50
N PRO A 267 -14.55 -6.49 -17.55
CA PRO A 267 -15.97 -6.75 -17.58
C PRO A 267 -16.78 -5.44 -17.53
N LYS A 268 -17.94 -5.46 -18.16
CA LYS A 268 -18.89 -4.32 -18.20
C LYS A 268 -19.42 -4.02 -16.80
N GLY A 269 -19.78 -5.06 -16.05
CA GLY A 269 -20.32 -4.99 -14.70
C GLY A 269 -19.23 -5.05 -13.60
N CYS A 270 -19.63 -5.50 -12.41
CA CYS A 270 -18.73 -5.67 -11.27
C CYS A 270 -17.53 -6.54 -11.65
N PRO A 271 -16.29 -6.08 -11.43
CA PRO A 271 -15.10 -6.85 -11.82
C PRO A 271 -14.97 -8.19 -11.08
N PHE A 272 -15.58 -8.33 -9.91
CA PHE A 272 -15.54 -9.55 -9.11
C PHE A 272 -16.71 -10.51 -9.40
N ALA A 273 -17.70 -10.14 -10.23
CA ALA A 273 -18.92 -10.91 -10.45
C ALA A 273 -18.67 -12.39 -10.78
N ALA A 274 -17.71 -12.69 -11.65
CA ALA A 274 -17.41 -14.07 -12.08
C ALA A 274 -16.85 -14.98 -10.97
N ARG A 275 -16.39 -14.41 -9.84
CA ARG A 275 -15.80 -15.14 -8.68
C ARG A 275 -16.65 -14.99 -7.42
N CYS A 276 -17.72 -14.20 -7.49
CA CYS A 276 -18.54 -13.83 -6.33
C CYS A 276 -19.62 -14.89 -6.08
N GLU A 277 -19.62 -15.48 -4.88
CA GLU A 277 -20.66 -16.43 -4.45
C GLU A 277 -22.07 -15.80 -4.36
N PHE A 278 -22.16 -14.47 -4.26
CA PHE A 278 -23.40 -13.70 -4.18
C PHE A 278 -23.74 -12.97 -5.49
N ALA A 279 -23.12 -13.35 -6.62
CA ALA A 279 -23.32 -12.63 -7.87
C ALA A 279 -24.78 -12.66 -8.32
N MET A 280 -25.32 -11.48 -8.60
CA MET A 280 -26.65 -11.27 -9.18
C MET A 280 -26.52 -10.91 -10.67
N LYS A 281 -27.62 -10.99 -11.43
CA LYS A 281 -27.62 -10.65 -12.85
C LYS A 281 -27.07 -9.24 -13.12
N VAL A 282 -27.48 -8.25 -12.32
CA VAL A 282 -27.00 -6.86 -12.41
C VAL A 282 -25.48 -6.74 -12.25
N CYS A 283 -24.86 -7.63 -11.47
CA CYS A 283 -23.40 -7.61 -11.29
C CYS A 283 -22.64 -7.88 -12.59
N TYR A 284 -23.21 -8.57 -13.55
CA TYR A 284 -22.59 -8.82 -14.87
C TYR A 284 -22.86 -7.69 -15.86
N GLU A 285 -23.96 -6.96 -15.68
CA GLU A 285 -24.47 -5.97 -16.64
C GLU A 285 -23.98 -4.55 -16.32
N GLU A 286 -23.89 -4.18 -15.02
CA GLU A 286 -23.65 -2.82 -14.56
C GLU A 286 -22.62 -2.76 -13.44
N GLN A 287 -21.82 -1.66 -13.43
CA GLN A 287 -20.87 -1.37 -12.35
C GLN A 287 -21.64 -0.91 -11.11
N PRO A 288 -21.33 -1.45 -9.91
CA PRO A 288 -21.89 -0.90 -8.68
C PRO A 288 -21.32 0.48 -8.38
N GLU A 289 -22.20 1.37 -7.90
CA GLU A 289 -21.79 2.63 -7.32
C GLU A 289 -21.22 2.43 -5.90
N PHE A 290 -20.54 3.45 -5.39
CA PHE A 290 -20.10 3.45 -3.99
C PHE A 290 -21.27 3.77 -3.07
N HIS A 291 -21.60 2.83 -2.19
CA HIS A 291 -22.52 3.00 -1.08
C HIS A 291 -21.73 3.43 0.16
N ARG A 292 -22.21 4.49 0.83
CA ARG A 292 -21.66 4.94 2.10
C ARG A 292 -22.28 4.14 3.23
N LEU A 293 -21.48 3.41 3.98
CA LEU A 293 -21.90 2.57 5.10
C LEU A 293 -21.72 3.28 6.44
N SER A 294 -20.65 4.07 6.56
CA SER A 294 -20.39 4.97 7.67
C SER A 294 -19.69 6.24 7.17
N ASP A 295 -19.22 7.08 8.08
CA ASP A 295 -18.49 8.31 7.71
C ASP A 295 -17.19 8.01 6.98
N GLU A 296 -16.53 6.90 7.30
CA GLU A 296 -15.25 6.52 6.73
C GLU A 296 -15.32 5.25 5.86
N HIS A 297 -16.43 4.49 5.88
CA HIS A 297 -16.58 3.22 5.18
C HIS A 297 -17.45 3.34 3.94
N THR A 298 -16.91 2.98 2.79
CA THR A 298 -17.63 2.93 1.51
C THR A 298 -17.33 1.63 0.76
N CYS A 299 -18.34 1.08 0.09
CA CYS A 299 -18.27 -0.18 -0.64
C CYS A 299 -18.95 -0.06 -2.00
N ALA A 300 -18.29 -0.54 -3.06
CA ALA A 300 -18.84 -0.64 -4.41
C ALA A 300 -19.39 -2.06 -4.65
N CYS A 301 -20.54 -2.36 -4.09
CA CYS A 301 -21.18 -3.66 -4.20
C CYS A 301 -22.70 -3.54 -4.28
N TRP A 302 -23.32 -4.23 -5.23
CA TRP A 302 -24.78 -4.29 -5.37
C TRP A 302 -25.51 -4.88 -4.17
N LEU A 303 -24.83 -5.67 -3.31
CA LEU A 303 -25.43 -6.16 -2.05
C LEU A 303 -25.72 -5.04 -1.05
N GLN A 304 -25.13 -3.86 -1.23
CA GLN A 304 -25.39 -2.69 -0.39
C GLN A 304 -26.59 -1.85 -0.86
N HIS A 305 -27.19 -2.20 -1.99
CA HIS A 305 -28.36 -1.53 -2.52
C HIS A 305 -29.61 -1.89 -1.70
N GLU A 306 -30.55 -0.95 -1.51
CA GLU A 306 -31.75 -1.11 -0.67
C GLU A 306 -32.64 -2.31 -1.08
N TYR A 307 -32.69 -2.65 -2.37
CA TYR A 307 -33.46 -3.77 -2.90
C TYR A 307 -32.66 -5.07 -3.01
N ALA A 308 -31.41 -5.10 -2.57
CA ALA A 308 -30.61 -6.30 -2.60
C ALA A 308 -31.07 -7.34 -1.56
N PRO A 309 -30.89 -8.64 -1.81
CA PRO A 309 -31.13 -9.65 -0.81
C PRO A 309 -30.22 -9.42 0.41
N LYS A 310 -30.80 -9.50 1.60
CA LYS A 310 -30.02 -9.41 2.83
C LYS A 310 -29.21 -10.69 3.02
N VAL A 311 -27.92 -10.58 2.86
CA VAL A 311 -26.97 -11.70 3.04
C VAL A 311 -25.97 -11.35 4.14
N ASP A 312 -25.61 -12.34 4.93
CA ASP A 312 -24.52 -12.21 5.89
C ASP A 312 -23.19 -12.51 5.17
N ILE A 313 -22.50 -11.46 4.76
CA ILE A 313 -21.21 -11.57 4.06
C ILE A 313 -20.16 -12.22 4.96
N MET A 314 -20.22 -12.01 6.26
CA MET A 314 -19.26 -12.53 7.24
C MET A 314 -19.52 -14.01 7.62
N LYS A 315 -20.63 -14.60 7.16
CA LYS A 315 -20.93 -15.99 7.42
C LYS A 315 -19.83 -16.91 6.88
N GLY A 316 -19.32 -17.77 7.75
CA GLY A 316 -18.25 -18.73 7.43
C GLY A 316 -16.82 -18.23 7.72
N LEU A 317 -16.66 -17.08 8.34
CA LEU A 317 -15.44 -16.78 9.08
C LEU A 317 -15.42 -17.64 10.33
N THR A 318 -14.31 -18.32 10.64
CA THR A 318 -14.18 -19.14 11.83
C THR A 318 -14.16 -18.27 13.09
N GLU A 319 -14.64 -18.79 14.23
CA GLU A 319 -14.57 -18.07 15.53
C GLU A 319 -13.13 -17.68 15.88
N ALA A 320 -12.15 -18.52 15.52
CA ALA A 320 -10.73 -18.20 15.67
C ALA A 320 -10.30 -17.01 14.81
N GLN A 321 -10.87 -16.84 13.60
CA GLN A 321 -10.62 -15.66 12.75
C GLN A 321 -11.15 -14.38 13.38
N LYS A 322 -12.27 -14.47 14.05
CA LYS A 322 -12.85 -13.34 14.76
C LYS A 322 -12.04 -12.97 16.01
N GLN A 323 -11.58 -13.95 16.80
CA GLN A 323 -10.78 -13.70 18.01
C GLN A 323 -9.42 -13.08 17.70
N GLU A 324 -8.70 -13.58 16.68
CA GLU A 324 -7.39 -13.04 16.30
C GLU A 324 -7.52 -11.61 15.72
N GLU A 325 -8.60 -11.34 15.00
CA GLU A 325 -8.93 -9.99 14.53
C GLU A 325 -9.23 -9.06 15.72
N GLU A 326 -9.95 -9.53 16.72
CA GLU A 326 -10.19 -8.80 17.98
C GLU A 326 -8.89 -8.54 18.76
N GLU A 327 -7.99 -9.50 18.82
CA GLU A 327 -6.67 -9.34 19.46
C GLU A 327 -5.77 -8.37 18.71
N ASN A 328 -5.75 -8.43 17.39
CA ASN A 328 -4.97 -7.50 16.55
C ASN A 328 -5.47 -6.07 16.67
N VAL A 329 -6.79 -5.84 16.72
CA VAL A 329 -7.37 -4.52 16.97
C VAL A 329 -7.18 -4.11 18.43
N ALA A 330 -7.23 -5.04 19.39
CA ALA A 330 -6.90 -4.77 20.78
C ALA A 330 -5.44 -4.35 20.98
N ALA A 331 -4.54 -4.76 20.10
CA ALA A 331 -3.14 -4.33 20.09
C ALA A 331 -2.92 -2.95 19.48
N LEU A 332 -3.92 -2.37 18.79
CA LEU A 332 -3.85 -1.00 18.27
C LEU A 332 -3.82 0.02 19.42
N PRO A 333 -3.12 1.16 19.30
CA PRO A 333 -3.18 2.27 20.25
C PRO A 333 -4.64 2.70 20.54
N GLU A 334 -4.91 3.09 21.79
CA GLU A 334 -6.29 3.46 22.22
C GLU A 334 -6.99 4.50 21.32
N GLU A 335 -6.23 5.40 20.72
CA GLU A 335 -6.74 6.40 19.78
C GLU A 335 -7.34 5.78 18.51
N LYS A 336 -6.84 4.63 18.08
CA LYS A 336 -7.35 3.90 16.91
C LYS A 336 -8.55 2.99 17.23
N ARG A 337 -8.78 2.69 18.53
CA ARG A 337 -9.92 1.84 18.99
C ARG A 337 -11.24 2.60 19.09
N ARG A 338 -11.25 3.93 19.17
CA ARG A 338 -12.45 4.74 19.46
C ARG A 338 -13.52 4.72 18.36
N GLY A 339 -13.21 4.27 17.14
CA GLY A 339 -14.21 4.02 16.10
C GLY A 339 -15.10 2.80 16.37
N HIS A 340 -14.75 1.94 17.34
CA HIS A 340 -15.32 0.60 17.51
C HIS A 340 -16.49 0.47 18.50
N HIS A 341 -16.75 1.45 19.36
CA HIS A 341 -17.74 1.32 20.46
C HIS A 341 -19.02 2.11 20.27
N GLY A 342 -19.38 2.48 19.07
CA GLY A 342 -20.62 3.21 18.83
C GLY A 342 -21.64 2.41 18.01
N LYS A 343 -22.22 1.34 18.54
CA LYS A 343 -23.61 0.87 18.28
C LYS A 343 -23.82 -0.59 18.67
N THR A 344 -23.80 -0.86 19.95
CA THR A 344 -24.64 -1.90 20.53
C THR A 344 -25.64 -1.18 21.46
N ASN A 345 -26.79 -0.87 20.88
CA ASN A 345 -28.10 -0.81 21.53
C ASN A 345 -29.14 -0.75 20.43
#